data_fd9492da36cea70e807641a42a2794cd
#
_entry.id   fd9492da36cea70e807641a42a2794cd
#
_cell.length_a   1.000
_cell.length_b   1.000
_cell.length_c   1.000
_cell.angle_alpha   90.00
_cell.angle_beta   90.00
_cell.angle_gamma   90.00
#
_symmetry.space_group_name_H-M   'P 1'
#
loop_
_entity.id
_entity.type
_entity.pdbx_description
1 polymer ?
#
loop_
_entity_poly.entity_id
_entity_poly.type
_entity_poly.pdbx_seq_one_letter_code
_entity_poly.pdbx_strand_id
1 'polypeptide(L)'
;MKLLNKSILIAAVALLSVSTYAQEEEPAQTFSVAGSIDTYFRSSESAPGTSFANLPGFSMGMANIIMSYEGEKSGFVADLVYGPRGADAVLNSTGSANIVNQLYAYYNFSDSFTVTMGNFNTFLGYEVISPVANFNYSTSYMFSYGPFSHSGIKADIGLSDDASLMLAVLNSTDYTESQPIGEDFMIGVQLGLFGQYINYLGGGTAGVSQIDFTGGIDLGDSF
;
A
#
# COMPACT_ATOMS: atom_id res chain seq x y z
N MET A 1 46.84 -49.36 -4.64
CA MET A 1 46.38 -47.99 -4.26
C MET A 1 45.61 -47.23 -5.38
N LYS A 2 45.42 -47.76 -6.58
CA LYS A 2 44.72 -47.10 -7.71
C LYS A 2 43.28 -47.56 -7.89
N LEU A 3 42.84 -48.63 -7.26
CA LEU A 3 41.45 -49.18 -7.38
C LEU A 3 40.48 -48.55 -6.32
N LEU A 4 41.01 -48.09 -5.20
CA LEU A 4 40.17 -47.52 -4.14
C LEU A 4 39.59 -46.13 -4.48
N ASN A 5 40.33 -45.34 -5.30
CA ASN A 5 39.87 -44.01 -5.73
C ASN A 5 38.76 -43.99 -6.78
N LYS A 6 38.65 -45.09 -7.59
CA LYS A 6 37.61 -45.19 -8.58
C LYS A 6 36.23 -45.56 -7.98
N SER A 7 36.24 -46.37 -6.95
CA SER A 7 35.02 -46.75 -6.22
C SER A 7 34.39 -45.61 -5.41
N ILE A 8 35.25 -44.74 -4.85
CA ILE A 8 34.80 -43.55 -4.12
C ILE A 8 34.21 -42.52 -5.08
N LEU A 9 34.78 -42.36 -6.28
CA LEU A 9 34.29 -41.43 -7.29
C LEU A 9 32.91 -41.87 -7.85
N ILE A 10 32.72 -43.17 -8.03
CA ILE A 10 31.42 -43.73 -8.51
C ILE A 10 30.35 -43.62 -7.43
N ALA A 11 30.70 -43.79 -6.15
CA ALA A 11 29.78 -43.60 -5.03
C ALA A 11 29.40 -42.11 -4.85
N ALA A 12 30.32 -41.19 -5.08
CA ALA A 12 30.01 -39.76 -5.03
C ALA A 12 29.13 -39.27 -6.17
N VAL A 13 29.31 -39.84 -7.40
CA VAL A 13 28.43 -39.53 -8.54
C VAL A 13 27.05 -40.18 -8.38
N ALA A 14 26.95 -41.37 -7.76
CA ALA A 14 25.67 -42.01 -7.49
C ALA A 14 24.87 -41.30 -6.38
N LEU A 15 25.54 -40.61 -5.44
CA LEU A 15 24.88 -39.79 -4.40
C LEU A 15 24.41 -38.44 -4.95
N LEU A 16 25.00 -37.93 -6.04
CA LEU A 16 24.54 -36.70 -6.70
C LEU A 16 23.36 -36.92 -7.66
N SER A 17 23.07 -38.15 -8.04
CA SER A 17 22.00 -38.49 -8.97
C SER A 17 20.68 -38.87 -8.30
N VAL A 18 20.56 -38.83 -6.95
CA VAL A 18 19.35 -39.15 -6.20
C VAL A 18 18.55 -37.89 -5.78
N SER A 19 19.04 -36.71 -6.12
CA SER A 19 18.41 -35.42 -5.70
C SER A 19 17.49 -34.80 -6.76
N THR A 20 17.10 -35.52 -7.80
CA THR A 20 16.10 -35.05 -8.78
C THR A 20 14.77 -35.78 -8.61
N TYR A 21 14.27 -35.89 -7.40
CA TYR A 21 12.83 -35.96 -7.24
C TYR A 21 12.31 -34.55 -7.40
N ALA A 22 11.35 -34.38 -8.32
CA ALA A 22 10.64 -33.15 -8.52
C ALA A 22 10.26 -32.58 -7.13
N GLN A 23 10.96 -31.54 -6.68
CA GLN A 23 10.35 -30.59 -5.78
C GLN A 23 9.15 -30.06 -6.55
N GLU A 24 7.95 -30.38 -6.14
CA GLU A 24 6.84 -29.48 -6.39
C GLU A 24 7.38 -28.11 -5.95
N GLU A 25 7.50 -27.19 -6.89
CA GLU A 25 7.86 -25.81 -6.57
C GLU A 25 6.76 -25.35 -5.59
N GLU A 26 7.09 -25.33 -4.30
CA GLU A 26 6.24 -24.62 -3.37
C GLU A 26 6.10 -23.20 -3.92
N PRO A 27 4.89 -22.65 -3.99
CA PRO A 27 4.66 -21.30 -4.50
C PRO A 27 5.63 -20.36 -3.82
N ALA A 28 6.41 -19.64 -4.60
CA ALA A 28 7.55 -18.87 -4.11
C ALA A 28 7.06 -17.83 -3.10
N GLN A 29 7.30 -18.08 -1.84
CA GLN A 29 7.03 -17.12 -0.76
C GLN A 29 8.06 -16.00 -0.89
N THR A 30 7.59 -14.77 -1.06
CA THR A 30 8.46 -13.62 -1.26
C THR A 30 8.35 -12.66 -0.09
N PHE A 31 9.47 -12.40 0.56
CA PHE A 31 9.59 -11.27 1.50
C PHE A 31 10.43 -10.18 0.83
N SER A 32 9.91 -8.96 0.77
CA SER A 32 10.60 -7.84 0.17
C SER A 32 10.70 -6.66 1.12
N VAL A 33 11.76 -5.87 0.96
CA VAL A 33 11.96 -4.60 1.62
C VAL A 33 12.27 -3.56 0.57
N ALA A 34 11.49 -2.50 0.53
CA ALA A 34 11.65 -1.37 -0.37
C ALA A 34 11.52 -0.06 0.43
N GLY A 35 11.74 1.06 -0.20
CA GLY A 35 11.54 2.34 0.43
C GLY A 35 12.04 3.49 -0.41
N SER A 36 11.82 4.70 0.08
CA SER A 36 12.31 5.93 -0.54
C SER A 36 12.76 6.94 0.50
N ILE A 37 13.58 7.87 0.05
CA ILE A 37 14.04 9.02 0.83
C ILE A 37 13.75 10.26 0.01
N ASP A 38 13.15 11.25 0.65
CA ASP A 38 12.83 12.54 0.07
C ASP A 38 13.54 13.66 0.85
N THR A 39 14.32 14.45 0.13
CA THR A 39 14.98 15.65 0.62
C THR A 39 14.88 16.75 -0.42
N TYR A 40 14.77 18.01 0.01
CA TYR A 40 14.60 19.12 -0.91
C TYR A 40 15.27 20.40 -0.44
N PHE A 41 15.39 21.36 -1.36
CA PHE A 41 15.76 22.73 -1.04
C PHE A 41 14.66 23.68 -1.54
N ARG A 42 14.19 24.55 -0.66
CA ARG A 42 13.24 25.58 -0.99
C ARG A 42 13.81 26.96 -0.69
N SER A 43 13.91 27.81 -1.71
CA SER A 43 14.46 29.17 -1.59
C SER A 43 13.44 30.20 -1.05
N SER A 44 12.15 29.94 -1.20
CA SER A 44 11.07 30.82 -0.74
C SER A 44 10.73 30.56 0.73
N GLU A 45 10.45 31.63 1.49
CA GLU A 45 9.88 31.53 2.83
C GLU A 45 8.40 31.13 2.81
N SER A 46 7.70 31.39 1.69
CA SER A 46 6.29 31.02 1.52
C SER A 46 6.15 29.61 0.97
N ALA A 47 5.28 28.82 1.58
CA ALA A 47 4.85 27.54 1.08
C ALA A 47 3.40 27.60 0.60
N PRO A 48 3.01 26.78 -0.40
CA PRO A 48 1.60 26.57 -0.69
C PRO A 48 0.89 26.02 0.56
N GLY A 49 -0.36 26.44 0.75
CA GLY A 49 -1.19 25.98 1.87
C GLY A 49 -1.75 24.57 1.67
N THR A 50 -1.05 23.70 0.97
CA THR A 50 -1.36 22.30 0.78
C THR A 50 -0.69 21.48 1.86
N SER A 51 -1.17 20.27 2.06
CA SER A 51 -0.71 19.36 3.11
C SER A 51 0.80 19.13 3.13
N PHE A 52 1.29 18.71 4.26
CA PHE A 52 2.66 18.28 4.60
C PHE A 52 3.69 19.39 4.76
N ALA A 53 4.58 19.18 5.73
CA ALA A 53 5.65 20.08 6.09
C ALA A 53 6.48 20.49 4.87
N ASN A 54 6.34 21.74 4.46
CA ASN A 54 7.05 22.32 3.34
C ASN A 54 7.96 23.42 3.88
N LEU A 55 9.07 23.01 4.48
CA LEU A 55 10.00 23.85 5.19
C LEU A 55 10.93 24.62 4.26
N PRO A 56 11.40 25.83 4.61
CA PRO A 56 12.37 26.57 3.81
C PRO A 56 13.79 26.05 4.00
N GLY A 57 14.66 26.33 3.04
CA GLY A 57 16.06 25.93 3.04
C GLY A 57 16.26 24.45 2.70
N PHE A 58 17.36 23.87 3.17
CA PHE A 58 17.63 22.44 3.05
C PHE A 58 16.76 21.68 4.06
N SER A 59 15.89 20.84 3.58
CA SER A 59 14.87 20.21 4.41
C SER A 59 14.72 18.73 4.09
N MET A 60 14.38 17.97 5.12
CA MET A 60 13.91 16.60 4.97
C MET A 60 12.41 16.63 4.65
N GLY A 61 12.00 15.83 3.68
CA GLY A 61 10.59 15.57 3.42
C GLY A 61 10.15 14.32 4.19
N MET A 62 10.34 13.15 3.60
CA MET A 62 9.93 11.87 4.13
C MET A 62 10.94 10.78 3.81
N ALA A 63 11.08 9.82 4.69
CA ALA A 63 11.61 8.50 4.35
C ALA A 63 10.56 7.47 4.68
N ASN A 64 10.43 6.43 3.86
CA ASN A 64 9.63 5.26 4.20
C ASN A 64 10.40 3.95 4.02
N ILE A 65 10.02 2.96 4.80
CA ILE A 65 10.47 1.58 4.70
C ILE A 65 9.22 0.72 4.54
N ILE A 66 9.12 0.05 3.41
CA ILE A 66 8.00 -0.83 3.08
C ILE A 66 8.49 -2.27 3.18
N MET A 67 7.91 -3.02 4.08
CA MET A 67 8.09 -4.47 4.20
C MET A 67 6.84 -5.15 3.68
N SER A 68 7.00 -6.11 2.79
CA SER A 68 5.89 -6.93 2.31
C SER A 68 6.24 -8.40 2.30
N TYR A 69 5.25 -9.21 2.59
CA TYR A 69 5.32 -10.65 2.45
C TYR A 69 4.17 -11.11 1.56
N GLU A 70 4.50 -11.92 0.58
CA GLU A 70 3.55 -12.55 -0.32
C GLU A 70 3.72 -14.06 -0.23
N GLY A 71 2.71 -14.74 0.28
CA GLY A 71 2.59 -16.20 0.31
C GLY A 71 1.58 -16.66 -0.72
N GLU A 72 1.31 -17.97 -0.76
CA GLU A 72 0.39 -18.59 -1.72
C GLU A 72 -1.01 -17.95 -1.72
N LYS A 73 -1.58 -17.73 -0.54
CA LYS A 73 -2.94 -17.19 -0.39
C LYS A 73 -3.02 -15.99 0.53
N SER A 74 -1.97 -15.65 1.22
CA SER A 74 -2.00 -14.57 2.20
C SER A 74 -0.73 -13.77 2.17
N GLY A 75 -0.83 -12.51 2.57
CA GLY A 75 0.31 -11.65 2.69
C GLY A 75 0.04 -10.50 3.64
N PHE A 76 1.06 -9.66 3.81
CA PHE A 76 0.93 -8.43 4.58
C PHE A 76 1.82 -7.32 3.99
N VAL A 77 1.47 -6.09 4.34
CA VAL A 77 2.28 -4.90 4.08
C VAL A 77 2.43 -4.12 5.38
N ALA A 78 3.66 -3.68 5.66
CA ALA A 78 3.95 -2.71 6.70
C ALA A 78 4.79 -1.58 6.07
N ASP A 79 4.19 -0.40 5.93
CA ASP A 79 4.82 0.82 5.42
C ASP A 79 5.03 1.78 6.59
N LEU A 80 6.29 1.98 6.97
CA LEU A 80 6.71 2.85 8.06
C LEU A 80 7.29 4.14 7.50
N VAL A 81 6.83 5.28 8.01
CA VAL A 81 7.21 6.61 7.53
C VAL A 81 7.91 7.42 8.61
N TYR A 82 8.86 8.22 8.19
CA TYR A 82 9.69 9.07 9.04
C TYR A 82 9.87 10.45 8.41
N GLY A 83 10.16 11.43 9.23
CA GLY A 83 10.38 12.81 8.81
C GLY A 83 9.10 13.66 8.84
N PRO A 84 9.22 14.98 8.57
CA PRO A 84 8.11 15.91 8.71
C PRO A 84 6.86 15.52 7.90
N ARG A 85 7.05 15.20 6.61
CA ARG A 85 5.95 14.77 5.75
C ARG A 85 5.32 13.45 6.20
N GLY A 86 6.15 12.50 6.67
CA GLY A 86 5.66 11.23 7.19
C GLY A 86 4.82 11.42 8.46
N ALA A 87 5.28 12.27 9.38
CA ALA A 87 4.54 12.57 10.61
C ALA A 87 3.19 13.26 10.33
N ASP A 88 3.16 14.18 9.37
CA ASP A 88 1.93 14.87 8.96
C ASP A 88 0.95 13.93 8.23
N ALA A 89 1.45 12.86 7.62
CA ALA A 89 0.64 11.91 6.87
C ALA A 89 -0.11 10.90 7.75
N VAL A 90 0.42 10.61 8.95
CA VAL A 90 -0.17 9.64 9.88
C VAL A 90 -1.04 10.38 10.90
N LEU A 91 -2.31 10.55 10.54
CA LEU A 91 -3.27 11.30 11.35
C LEU A 91 -3.86 10.46 12.48
N ASN A 92 -4.25 11.14 13.55
CA ASN A 92 -4.97 10.56 14.70
C ASN A 92 -4.31 9.31 15.31
N SER A 93 -2.97 9.27 15.28
CA SER A 93 -2.16 8.22 15.88
C SER A 93 -1.22 8.79 16.93
N THR A 94 -0.85 7.98 17.90
CA THR A 94 0.01 8.36 19.02
C THR A 94 1.17 7.38 19.22
N GLY A 95 2.22 7.81 19.90
CA GLY A 95 3.35 6.95 20.22
C GLY A 95 3.98 6.31 18.99
N SER A 96 4.19 5.01 19.04
CA SER A 96 4.81 4.26 17.94
C SER A 96 3.90 4.08 16.71
N ALA A 97 2.60 4.27 16.86
CA ALA A 97 1.66 4.21 15.73
C ALA A 97 1.82 5.43 14.80
N ASN A 98 2.41 6.53 15.28
CA ASN A 98 2.64 7.74 14.47
C ASN A 98 3.72 7.58 13.37
N ILE A 99 4.23 6.41 13.15
CA ILE A 99 5.11 6.07 12.01
C ILE A 99 4.47 5.05 11.05
N VAL A 100 3.27 4.58 11.35
CA VAL A 100 2.60 3.52 10.57
C VAL A 100 1.72 4.17 9.53
N ASN A 101 2.22 4.24 8.29
CA ASN A 101 1.45 4.70 7.14
C ASN A 101 0.47 3.61 6.68
N GLN A 102 0.95 2.38 6.52
CA GLN A 102 0.11 1.24 6.21
C GLN A 102 0.52 0.04 7.07
N LEU A 103 -0.46 -0.67 7.56
CA LEU A 103 -0.26 -1.95 8.25
C LEU A 103 -1.50 -2.81 8.04
N TYR A 104 -1.42 -3.73 7.10
CA TYR A 104 -2.54 -4.61 6.78
C TYR A 104 -2.07 -6.01 6.39
N ALA A 105 -2.97 -6.96 6.58
CA ALA A 105 -2.86 -8.31 6.05
C ALA A 105 -4.01 -8.58 5.09
N TYR A 106 -3.79 -9.50 4.14
CA TYR A 106 -4.81 -9.92 3.20
C TYR A 106 -4.84 -11.44 3.04
N TYR A 107 -5.98 -11.92 2.56
CA TYR A 107 -6.18 -13.32 2.20
C TYR A 107 -6.92 -13.43 0.87
N ASN A 108 -6.34 -14.17 -0.07
CA ASN A 108 -6.90 -14.48 -1.37
C ASN A 108 -7.75 -15.76 -1.26
N PHE A 109 -9.05 -15.62 -1.23
CA PHE A 109 -9.97 -16.77 -1.24
C PHE A 109 -10.01 -17.43 -2.62
N SER A 110 -9.84 -16.62 -3.66
CA SER A 110 -9.67 -17.05 -5.05
C SER A 110 -8.90 -15.97 -5.82
N ASP A 111 -8.60 -16.22 -7.09
CA ASP A 111 -7.94 -15.23 -7.97
C ASP A 111 -8.76 -13.94 -8.17
N SER A 112 -10.05 -14.00 -7.91
CA SER A 112 -10.98 -12.87 -8.05
C SER A 112 -11.59 -12.37 -6.74
N PHE A 113 -11.17 -12.90 -5.58
CA PHE A 113 -11.72 -12.48 -4.30
C PHE A 113 -10.66 -12.41 -3.21
N THR A 114 -10.36 -11.19 -2.78
CA THR A 114 -9.40 -10.88 -1.70
C THR A 114 -10.09 -10.13 -0.57
N VAL A 115 -9.79 -10.50 0.66
CA VAL A 115 -10.17 -9.73 1.86
C VAL A 115 -8.91 -9.16 2.49
N THR A 116 -8.93 -7.86 2.77
CA THR A 116 -7.85 -7.12 3.42
C THR A 116 -8.35 -6.53 4.74
N MET A 117 -7.53 -6.60 5.79
CA MET A 117 -7.82 -6.00 7.10
C MET A 117 -6.61 -5.26 7.64
N GLY A 118 -6.81 -4.06 8.14
CA GLY A 118 -5.79 -3.21 8.75
C GLY A 118 -5.93 -1.76 8.33
N ASN A 119 -4.81 -1.01 8.37
CA ASN A 119 -4.73 0.36 7.87
C ASN A 119 -4.07 0.37 6.49
N PHE A 120 -4.72 0.98 5.52
CA PHE A 120 -4.27 1.08 4.13
C PHE A 120 -4.54 2.47 3.57
N ASN A 121 -3.77 2.87 2.56
CA ASN A 121 -3.97 4.15 1.88
C ASN A 121 -5.39 4.26 1.32
N THR A 122 -5.87 5.50 1.23
CA THR A 122 -7.20 5.77 0.68
C THR A 122 -7.35 5.23 -0.74
N PHE A 123 -8.56 4.84 -1.07
CA PHE A 123 -8.99 4.50 -2.44
C PHE A 123 -9.64 5.69 -3.16
N LEU A 124 -9.74 6.86 -2.49
CA LEU A 124 -10.25 8.10 -3.08
C LEU A 124 -9.09 8.97 -3.56
N GLY A 125 -9.31 9.68 -4.65
CA GLY A 125 -8.34 10.60 -5.22
C GLY A 125 -7.22 9.91 -5.99
N TYR A 126 -6.43 10.72 -6.69
CA TYR A 126 -5.31 10.26 -7.52
C TYR A 126 -3.97 10.35 -6.80
N GLU A 127 -3.78 11.41 -6.01
CA GLU A 127 -2.53 11.68 -5.32
C GLU A 127 -2.35 10.78 -4.10
N VAL A 128 -1.10 10.47 -3.79
CA VAL A 128 -0.71 9.62 -2.65
C VAL A 128 0.26 10.34 -1.72
N ILE A 129 0.47 9.80 -0.54
CA ILE A 129 1.35 10.37 0.49
C ILE A 129 2.80 10.43 0.03
N SER A 130 3.30 9.38 -0.62
CA SER A 130 4.68 9.30 -1.09
C SER A 130 4.92 10.24 -2.28
N PRO A 131 5.83 11.23 -2.19
CA PRO A 131 6.03 12.22 -3.25
C PRO A 131 6.56 11.64 -4.54
N VAL A 132 7.26 10.51 -4.49
CA VAL A 132 7.83 9.86 -5.68
C VAL A 132 6.77 9.23 -6.59
N ALA A 133 5.57 9.01 -6.08
CA ALA A 133 4.45 8.45 -6.83
C ALA A 133 3.48 9.52 -7.35
N ASN A 134 3.70 10.78 -7.01
CA ASN A 134 2.88 11.89 -7.47
C ASN A 134 3.51 12.61 -8.67
N PHE A 135 2.67 13.17 -9.52
CA PHE A 135 3.10 13.97 -10.66
C PHE A 135 3.80 15.28 -10.23
N ASN A 136 3.31 15.88 -9.14
CA ASN A 136 3.92 17.07 -8.54
C ASN A 136 4.40 16.75 -7.12
N TYR A 137 5.50 17.38 -6.71
CA TYR A 137 6.03 17.24 -5.36
C TYR A 137 5.06 17.76 -4.29
N SER A 138 4.46 18.93 -4.51
CA SER A 138 3.41 19.47 -3.67
C SER A 138 2.07 18.86 -4.05
N THR A 139 1.30 18.44 -3.07
CA THR A 139 -0.06 17.93 -3.29
C THR A 139 -1.05 19.04 -3.62
N SER A 140 -2.17 18.66 -4.23
CA SER A 140 -3.27 19.59 -4.53
C SER A 140 -4.10 19.90 -3.26
N TYR A 141 -4.92 20.96 -3.34
CA TYR A 141 -5.91 21.23 -2.30
C TYR A 141 -6.94 20.10 -2.17
N MET A 142 -7.27 19.43 -3.26
CA MET A 142 -8.20 18.29 -3.24
C MET A 142 -7.62 17.14 -2.38
N PHE A 143 -6.34 16.84 -2.53
CA PHE A 143 -5.68 15.85 -1.67
C PHE A 143 -5.73 16.24 -0.19
N SER A 144 -5.49 17.51 0.13
CA SER A 144 -5.49 18.02 1.51
C SER A 144 -6.86 17.95 2.19
N TYR A 145 -7.94 17.91 1.43
CA TYR A 145 -9.32 17.80 1.93
C TYR A 145 -9.90 16.39 1.80
N GLY A 146 -9.18 15.48 1.16
CA GLY A 146 -9.54 14.06 1.07
C GLY A 146 -9.01 13.25 2.25
N PRO A 147 -9.48 12.01 2.43
CA PRO A 147 -8.90 11.09 3.39
C PRO A 147 -7.51 10.63 2.95
N PHE A 148 -6.60 10.40 3.90
CA PHE A 148 -5.26 9.87 3.62
C PHE A 148 -5.20 8.36 3.76
N SER A 149 -5.90 7.81 4.75
CA SER A 149 -5.90 6.38 5.03
C SER A 149 -7.24 5.89 5.57
N HIS A 150 -7.40 4.60 5.56
CA HIS A 150 -8.56 3.92 6.14
C HIS A 150 -8.10 2.74 6.97
N SER A 151 -8.62 2.62 8.18
CA SER A 151 -8.51 1.42 9.00
C SER A 151 -9.83 0.66 8.97
N GLY A 152 -9.78 -0.62 8.65
CA GLY A 152 -10.98 -1.44 8.57
C GLY A 152 -10.78 -2.75 7.83
N ILE A 153 -11.86 -3.24 7.27
CA ILE A 153 -11.88 -4.42 6.42
C ILE A 153 -12.45 -4.07 5.06
N LYS A 154 -11.82 -4.56 4.00
CA LYS A 154 -12.33 -4.44 2.63
C LYS A 154 -12.30 -5.78 1.91
N ALA A 155 -13.22 -5.94 0.97
CA ALA A 155 -13.32 -7.07 0.06
C ALA A 155 -13.17 -6.56 -1.37
N ASP A 156 -12.15 -7.03 -2.07
CA ASP A 156 -11.90 -6.75 -3.47
C ASP A 156 -12.41 -7.92 -4.31
N ILE A 157 -13.27 -7.65 -5.29
CA ILE A 157 -14.00 -8.63 -6.10
C ILE A 157 -13.76 -8.33 -7.58
N GLY A 158 -13.06 -9.21 -8.28
CA GLY A 158 -12.97 -9.18 -9.74
C GLY A 158 -14.27 -9.72 -10.34
N LEU A 159 -14.96 -8.88 -11.12
CA LEU A 159 -16.21 -9.25 -11.79
C LEU A 159 -15.96 -9.76 -13.22
N SER A 160 -14.94 -9.24 -13.87
CA SER A 160 -14.43 -9.64 -15.18
C SER A 160 -13.02 -9.06 -15.37
N ASP A 161 -12.39 -9.29 -16.52
CA ASP A 161 -11.07 -8.72 -16.86
C ASP A 161 -11.07 -7.18 -16.82
N ASP A 162 -12.22 -6.55 -17.10
CA ASP A 162 -12.37 -5.10 -17.19
C ASP A 162 -13.23 -4.49 -16.07
N ALA A 163 -13.71 -5.29 -15.12
CA ALA A 163 -14.63 -4.82 -14.09
C ALA A 163 -14.28 -5.36 -12.70
N SER A 164 -14.30 -4.50 -11.69
CA SER A 164 -14.08 -4.84 -10.30
C SER A 164 -15.02 -4.10 -9.35
N LEU A 165 -15.22 -4.67 -8.17
CA LEU A 165 -15.98 -4.07 -7.09
C LEU A 165 -15.20 -4.22 -5.79
N MET A 166 -15.02 -3.13 -5.05
CA MET A 166 -14.53 -3.14 -3.68
C MET A 166 -15.65 -2.69 -2.73
N LEU A 167 -15.80 -3.42 -1.63
CA LEU A 167 -16.70 -3.09 -0.53
C LEU A 167 -15.91 -3.02 0.77
N ALA A 168 -16.15 -1.99 1.59
CA ALA A 168 -15.42 -1.79 2.84
C ALA A 168 -16.31 -1.34 4.00
N VAL A 169 -15.92 -1.77 5.21
CA VAL A 169 -16.39 -1.22 6.48
C VAL A 169 -15.16 -0.66 7.20
N LEU A 170 -15.22 0.62 7.51
CA LEU A 170 -14.05 1.42 7.88
C LEU A 170 -14.31 2.18 9.18
N ASN A 171 -13.26 2.48 9.90
CA ASN A 171 -13.29 3.49 10.96
C ASN A 171 -13.65 4.87 10.38
N SER A 172 -13.94 5.83 11.24
CA SER A 172 -14.02 7.24 10.84
C SER A 172 -12.74 7.65 10.10
N THR A 173 -12.86 8.51 9.11
CA THR A 173 -11.77 8.92 8.21
C THR A 173 -10.52 9.35 8.97
N ASP A 174 -9.36 8.85 8.52
CA ASP A 174 -8.03 9.15 9.06
C ASP A 174 -7.81 8.75 10.54
N TYR A 175 -8.68 7.94 11.12
CA TYR A 175 -8.42 7.30 12.40
C TYR A 175 -7.70 5.97 12.19
N THR A 176 -6.37 6.05 12.12
CA THR A 176 -5.51 4.93 11.77
C THR A 176 -5.33 3.93 12.92
N GLU A 177 -5.28 4.41 14.16
CA GLU A 177 -4.97 3.58 15.33
C GLU A 177 -6.20 2.81 15.82
N SER A 178 -7.36 3.46 15.88
CA SER A 178 -8.59 2.85 16.40
C SER A 178 -9.84 3.65 16.03
N GLN A 179 -11.01 3.01 16.04
CA GLN A 179 -12.29 3.70 15.96
C GLN A 179 -12.49 4.57 17.21
N PRO A 180 -12.83 5.87 17.08
CA PRO A 180 -13.20 6.69 18.20
C PRO A 180 -14.43 6.15 18.93
N ILE A 181 -14.44 6.23 20.24
CA ILE A 181 -15.57 5.75 21.06
C ILE A 181 -16.83 6.56 20.75
N GLY A 182 -17.91 5.86 20.39
CA GLY A 182 -19.20 6.48 20.09
C GLY A 182 -19.38 6.95 18.65
N GLU A 183 -18.39 6.73 17.80
CA GLU A 183 -18.49 6.98 16.37
C GLU A 183 -19.01 5.75 15.62
N ASP A 184 -19.84 5.99 14.59
CA ASP A 184 -20.31 4.95 13.68
C ASP A 184 -19.27 4.63 12.62
N PHE A 185 -19.28 3.40 12.12
CA PHE A 185 -18.43 2.99 11.00
C PHE A 185 -18.86 3.65 9.70
N MET A 186 -17.87 3.81 8.81
CA MET A 186 -18.07 4.27 7.44
C MET A 186 -18.16 3.09 6.47
N ILE A 187 -18.81 3.32 5.35
CA ILE A 187 -18.90 2.37 4.23
C ILE A 187 -18.12 2.92 3.05
N GLY A 188 -17.23 2.11 2.51
CA GLY A 188 -16.50 2.37 1.28
C GLY A 188 -17.00 1.48 0.14
N VAL A 189 -17.12 2.06 -1.05
CA VAL A 189 -17.43 1.33 -2.29
C VAL A 189 -16.59 1.88 -3.42
N GLN A 190 -15.98 1.00 -4.21
CA GLN A 190 -15.31 1.37 -5.45
C GLN A 190 -15.79 0.47 -6.58
N LEU A 191 -16.23 1.06 -7.67
CA LEU A 191 -16.53 0.37 -8.92
C LEU A 191 -15.42 0.68 -9.93
N GLY A 192 -14.68 -0.33 -10.35
CA GLY A 192 -13.69 -0.25 -11.40
C GLY A 192 -14.27 -0.72 -12.73
N LEU A 193 -14.09 0.09 -13.80
CA LEU A 193 -14.51 -0.25 -15.17
C LEU A 193 -13.44 0.27 -16.14
N PHE A 194 -12.80 -0.62 -16.90
CA PHE A 194 -11.80 -0.29 -17.92
C PHE A 194 -10.67 0.61 -17.41
N GLY A 195 -10.18 0.35 -16.18
CA GLY A 195 -9.13 1.15 -15.53
C GLY A 195 -9.59 2.51 -14.99
N GLN A 196 -10.88 2.80 -15.01
CA GLN A 196 -11.49 3.97 -14.39
C GLN A 196 -12.22 3.56 -13.12
N TYR A 197 -12.29 4.43 -12.12
CA TYR A 197 -12.88 4.12 -10.83
C TYR A 197 -13.90 5.18 -10.40
N ILE A 198 -15.05 4.72 -9.94
CA ILE A 198 -16.04 5.53 -9.22
C ILE A 198 -15.98 5.09 -7.77
N ASN A 199 -15.69 6.03 -6.90
CA ASN A 199 -15.48 5.80 -5.48
C ASN A 199 -16.60 6.45 -4.67
N TYR A 200 -17.02 5.78 -3.62
CA TYR A 200 -17.96 6.30 -2.62
C TYR A 200 -17.43 5.99 -1.22
N LEU A 201 -17.42 6.99 -0.38
CA LEU A 201 -17.17 6.87 1.06
C LEU A 201 -18.29 7.60 1.79
N GLY A 202 -18.96 6.95 2.74
CA GLY A 202 -20.03 7.59 3.47
C GLY A 202 -20.41 6.87 4.75
N GLY A 203 -21.23 7.51 5.55
CA GLY A 203 -21.61 7.03 6.87
C GLY A 203 -20.85 7.76 7.98
N GLY A 204 -20.52 7.05 9.07
CA GLY A 204 -19.96 7.66 10.26
C GLY A 204 -20.98 8.54 11.00
N THR A 205 -20.66 8.93 12.21
CA THR A 205 -21.55 9.75 13.07
C THR A 205 -21.84 11.12 12.45
N ALA A 206 -20.88 11.70 11.72
CA ALA A 206 -21.05 13.00 11.07
C ALA A 206 -21.97 12.95 9.82
N GLY A 207 -22.30 11.75 9.31
CA GLY A 207 -23.13 11.56 8.12
C GLY A 207 -22.52 12.15 6.84
N VAL A 208 -21.18 12.28 6.79
CA VAL A 208 -20.47 12.83 5.64
C VAL A 208 -20.40 11.80 4.53
N SER A 209 -20.55 12.24 3.28
CA SER A 209 -20.34 11.39 2.11
C SER A 209 -19.46 12.08 1.08
N GLN A 210 -18.62 11.30 0.43
CA GLN A 210 -17.77 11.73 -0.67
C GLN A 210 -18.00 10.80 -1.87
N ILE A 211 -18.03 11.40 -3.05
CA ILE A 211 -18.01 10.69 -4.32
C ILE A 211 -16.82 11.21 -5.11
N ASP A 212 -16.05 10.32 -5.66
CA ASP A 212 -14.84 10.62 -6.39
C ASP A 212 -14.80 9.79 -7.68
N PHE A 213 -14.19 10.33 -8.71
CA PHE A 213 -13.88 9.64 -9.96
C PHE A 213 -12.39 9.75 -10.22
N THR A 214 -11.71 8.60 -10.34
CA THR A 214 -10.31 8.52 -10.70
C THR A 214 -10.12 7.71 -11.96
N GLY A 215 -9.24 8.18 -12.83
CA GLY A 215 -8.94 7.47 -14.06
C GLY A 215 -7.90 8.19 -14.88
N GLY A 216 -7.44 7.53 -15.92
CA GLY A 216 -6.48 8.05 -16.89
C GLY A 216 -6.88 7.67 -18.30
N ILE A 217 -6.46 8.48 -19.25
CA ILE A 217 -6.56 8.19 -20.68
C ILE A 217 -5.14 8.22 -21.23
N ASP A 218 -4.73 7.14 -21.86
CA ASP A 218 -3.48 7.09 -22.60
C ASP A 218 -3.63 7.90 -23.89
N LEU A 219 -2.84 8.95 -24.01
CA LEU A 219 -2.83 9.82 -25.20
C LEU A 219 -1.80 9.36 -26.24
N GLY A 220 -1.17 8.20 -26.05
CA GLY A 220 -0.14 7.63 -26.89
C GLY A 220 1.26 8.22 -26.65
N ASP A 221 2.24 7.77 -27.46
CA ASP A 221 3.67 8.06 -27.28
C ASP A 221 4.09 9.51 -27.56
N SER A 222 3.15 10.45 -27.69
CA SER A 222 3.41 11.84 -28.12
C SER A 222 3.49 12.86 -26.97
N PHE A 223 3.55 12.41 -25.72
CA PHE A 223 3.65 13.27 -24.53
C PHE A 223 4.65 12.73 -23.52
#